data_bcf591315dd0e6af944eb42c94873f1f
#
_entry.id   bcf591315dd0e6af944eb42c94873f1f
#
_cell.length_a   1.000
_cell.length_b   1.000
_cell.length_c   1.000
_cell.angle_alpha   90.00
_cell.angle_beta   90.00
_cell.angle_gamma   90.00
#
_symmetry.space_group_name_H-M   'P 1'
#
loop_
_entity.id
_entity.type
_entity.pdbx_description
1 polymer ?
#
loop_
_entity_poly.entity_id
_entity_poly.type
_entity_poly.pdbx_seq_one_letter_code
_entity_poly.pdbx_strand_id
1 'polypeptide(L)'
;LGDVYKRQAEGYLRAHGAEDLLILSRGEYPHAFINRPTFRRIEKDDLFVFSVEIAGVYGYWTQIIRPIFLSRGSHREAYEVLCQVKEAIQAGVEKFRPGNLICDVDEAINRVARKYELSKGVWAGHSMGIDLGDGYNIGESNKMEIVPNMILTFHPSLLDKNGEGVLYADTYVSTEGGARCLTDKYRESPYWEDLKELVK
;
A
#
# COMPACT_ATOMS: atom_id res chain seq x y z
N LEU A 1 18.55 -1.99 13.14
CA LEU A 1 18.71 -0.85 12.20
C LEU A 1 17.37 -0.38 11.67
N GLY A 2 16.36 -1.25 11.48
CA GLY A 2 15.01 -0.83 11.07
C GLY A 2 14.41 0.22 12.00
N ASP A 3 14.63 0.09 13.31
CA ASP A 3 14.19 1.08 14.29
C ASP A 3 14.93 2.43 14.17
N VAL A 4 16.20 2.44 13.76
CA VAL A 4 16.97 3.68 13.50
C VAL A 4 16.40 4.41 12.30
N TYR A 5 16.17 3.72 11.19
CA TYR A 5 15.57 4.33 9.99
C TYR A 5 14.13 4.79 10.25
N LYS A 6 13.36 4.00 11.03
CA LYS A 6 12.03 4.42 11.46
C LYS A 6 12.10 5.78 12.18
N ARG A 7 12.96 5.94 13.17
CA ARG A 7 13.10 7.19 13.92
C ARG A 7 13.58 8.35 13.05
N GLN A 8 14.44 8.11 12.07
CA GLN A 8 14.85 9.14 11.11
C GLN A 8 13.67 9.57 10.24
N ALA A 9 12.88 8.62 9.72
CA ALA A 9 11.68 8.92 8.95
C ALA A 9 10.64 9.66 9.79
N GLU A 10 10.38 9.23 11.03
CA GLU A 10 9.50 9.94 11.97
C GLU A 10 9.94 11.37 12.21
N GLY A 11 11.23 11.59 12.50
CA GLY A 11 11.77 12.92 12.71
C GLY A 11 11.62 13.82 11.48
N TYR A 12 11.87 13.28 10.29
CA TYR A 12 11.69 14.00 9.04
C TYR A 12 10.21 14.37 8.80
N LEU A 13 9.30 13.40 8.94
CA LEU A 13 7.87 13.61 8.70
C LEU A 13 7.28 14.63 9.68
N ARG A 14 7.62 14.55 10.97
CA ARG A 14 7.19 15.54 11.97
C ARG A 14 7.73 16.93 11.68
N ALA A 15 8.97 17.05 11.27
CA ALA A 15 9.56 18.34 10.86
C ALA A 15 8.86 18.95 9.63
N HIS A 16 8.15 18.12 8.83
CA HIS A 16 7.39 18.54 7.65
C HIS A 16 5.87 18.55 7.84
N GLY A 17 5.40 18.57 9.10
CA GLY A 17 3.99 18.81 9.44
C GLY A 17 3.14 17.57 9.67
N ALA A 18 3.74 16.38 9.85
CA ALA A 18 2.99 15.23 10.31
C ALA A 18 2.57 15.44 11.79
N GLU A 19 1.27 15.42 12.05
CA GLU A 19 0.70 15.57 13.39
C GLU A 19 0.66 14.23 14.12
N ASP A 20 0.34 13.15 13.38
CA ASP A 20 0.44 11.79 13.86
C ASP A 20 0.98 10.87 12.76
N LEU A 21 1.51 9.70 13.15
CA LEU A 21 2.10 8.78 12.18
C LEU A 21 2.24 7.35 12.72
N LEU A 22 2.12 6.40 11.79
CA LEU A 22 2.44 5.00 12.00
C LEU A 22 3.39 4.54 10.88
N ILE A 23 4.58 4.09 11.27
CA ILE A 23 5.54 3.51 10.33
C ILE A 23 5.67 2.03 10.61
N LEU A 24 5.42 1.23 9.58
CA LEU A 24 5.55 -0.20 9.58
C LEU A 24 6.56 -0.62 8.52
N SER A 25 7.21 -1.74 8.72
CA SER A 25 8.17 -2.27 7.74
C SER A 25 8.31 -3.77 7.85
N ARG A 26 8.74 -4.39 6.77
CA ARG A 26 9.09 -5.81 6.73
C ARG A 26 10.18 -6.07 5.72
N GLY A 27 11.22 -6.79 6.14
CA GLY A 27 12.29 -7.29 5.27
C GLY A 27 12.37 -8.81 5.27
N GLU A 28 11.31 -9.48 5.71
CA GLU A 28 11.24 -10.93 5.89
C GLU A 28 10.07 -11.49 5.12
N TYR A 29 10.24 -12.70 4.59
CA TYR A 29 9.20 -13.46 3.93
C TYR A 29 8.01 -13.79 4.87
N PRO A 30 6.75 -13.80 4.42
CA PRO A 30 6.26 -13.24 3.15
C PRO A 30 6.15 -11.71 3.21
N HIS A 31 6.43 -11.05 2.08
CA HIS A 31 6.42 -9.57 1.98
C HIS A 31 5.03 -8.97 1.75
N ALA A 32 3.99 -9.81 1.75
CA ALA A 32 2.57 -9.38 1.64
C ALA A 32 1.99 -8.85 2.96
N PHE A 33 2.78 -8.76 4.00
CA PHE A 33 2.39 -8.26 5.32
C PHE A 33 3.41 -7.24 5.82
N ILE A 34 2.99 -6.40 6.75
CA ILE A 34 3.83 -5.41 7.42
C ILE A 34 3.72 -5.55 8.93
N ASN A 35 4.79 -5.23 9.61
CA ASN A 35 4.90 -5.28 11.07
C ASN A 35 5.62 -4.04 11.59
N ARG A 36 5.68 -3.91 12.91
CA ARG A 36 6.57 -2.92 13.52
C ARG A 36 8.02 -3.23 13.16
N PRO A 37 8.85 -2.20 12.89
CA PRO A 37 10.27 -2.38 12.59
C PRO A 37 10.99 -3.20 13.64
N THR A 38 11.88 -4.09 13.19
CA THR A 38 12.73 -4.92 14.03
C THR A 38 14.17 -4.41 14.07
N PHE A 39 15.01 -4.99 14.93
CA PHE A 39 16.45 -4.70 14.97
C PHE A 39 17.26 -5.45 13.91
N ARG A 40 16.62 -6.25 13.05
CA ARG A 40 17.29 -6.94 11.96
C ARG A 40 17.98 -5.93 11.04
N ARG A 41 19.19 -6.25 10.61
CA ARG A 41 19.87 -5.48 9.57
C ARG A 41 19.20 -5.72 8.22
N ILE A 42 19.10 -4.66 7.42
CA ILE A 42 18.75 -4.75 6.01
C ILE A 42 20.02 -5.17 5.26
N GLU A 43 19.94 -6.27 4.54
CA GLU A 43 21.01 -6.84 3.75
C GLU A 43 20.92 -6.36 2.29
N LYS A 44 22.03 -6.47 1.54
CA LYS A 44 22.12 -5.96 0.17
C LYS A 44 21.08 -6.53 -0.79
N ASP A 45 20.70 -7.77 -0.58
CA ASP A 45 19.78 -8.50 -1.47
C ASP A 45 18.35 -8.60 -0.89
N ASP A 46 18.03 -7.83 0.14
CA ASP A 46 16.69 -7.82 0.73
C ASP A 46 15.65 -7.18 -0.21
N LEU A 47 14.43 -7.69 -0.10
CA LEU A 47 13.22 -6.95 -0.41
C LEU A 47 12.71 -6.33 0.90
N PHE A 48 12.62 -5.03 0.94
CA PHE A 48 12.17 -4.29 2.12
C PHE A 48 10.86 -3.57 1.84
N VAL A 49 9.79 -3.93 2.52
CA VAL A 49 8.50 -3.25 2.42
C VAL A 49 8.42 -2.18 3.49
N PHE A 50 8.12 -0.96 3.08
CA PHE A 50 8.03 0.20 3.96
C PHE A 50 6.66 0.87 3.81
N SER A 51 5.94 0.99 4.93
CA SER A 51 4.65 1.67 5.05
C SER A 51 4.79 2.95 5.84
N VAL A 52 4.22 4.01 5.31
CA VAL A 52 4.05 5.28 5.99
C VAL A 52 2.57 5.61 6.00
N GLU A 53 2.03 5.74 7.18
CA GLU A 53 0.67 6.20 7.45
C GLU A 53 0.79 7.47 8.28
N ILE A 54 0.28 8.58 7.76
CA ILE A 54 0.44 9.89 8.40
C ILE A 54 -0.87 10.65 8.45
N ALA A 55 -1.09 11.32 9.57
CA ALA A 55 -2.02 12.44 9.67
C ALA A 55 -1.26 13.73 9.40
N GLY A 56 -1.67 14.45 8.37
CA GLY A 56 -1.14 15.77 8.06
C GLY A 56 -1.83 16.88 8.86
N VAL A 57 -1.60 18.11 8.44
CA VAL A 57 -2.30 19.29 9.00
C VAL A 57 -3.81 19.07 8.95
N TYR A 58 -4.50 19.31 10.05
CA TYR A 58 -5.93 19.05 10.29
C TYR A 58 -6.30 17.58 10.57
N GLY A 59 -5.33 16.71 10.86
CA GLY A 59 -5.57 15.34 11.33
C GLY A 59 -6.04 14.34 10.27
N TYR A 60 -6.02 14.69 8.98
CA TYR A 60 -6.43 13.75 7.93
C TYR A 60 -5.32 12.77 7.61
N TRP A 61 -5.67 11.46 7.66
CA TRP A 61 -4.77 10.36 7.41
C TRP A 61 -4.63 10.02 5.92
N THR A 62 -3.46 9.57 5.55
CA THR A 62 -3.13 8.98 4.25
C THR A 62 -2.09 7.89 4.43
N GLN A 63 -2.05 6.94 3.51
CA GLN A 63 -1.13 5.81 3.55
C GLN A 63 -0.43 5.62 2.20
N ILE A 64 0.85 5.29 2.28
CA ILE A 64 1.66 4.84 1.16
C ILE A 64 2.47 3.62 1.60
N ILE A 65 2.48 2.57 0.78
CA ILE A 65 3.35 1.40 0.99
C ILE A 65 4.18 1.19 -0.26
N ARG A 66 5.50 1.05 -0.06
CA ARG A 66 6.42 0.78 -1.16
C ARG A 66 7.34 -0.38 -0.83
N PRO A 67 7.39 -1.40 -1.67
CA PRO A 67 8.49 -2.35 -1.69
C PRO A 67 9.72 -1.69 -2.27
N ILE A 68 10.86 -1.93 -1.65
CA ILE A 68 12.16 -1.44 -2.08
C ILE A 68 13.03 -2.66 -2.34
N PHE A 69 13.33 -2.92 -3.59
CA PHE A 69 14.24 -3.97 -4.01
C PHE A 69 15.66 -3.41 -3.94
N LEU A 70 16.50 -3.94 -3.05
CA LEU A 70 17.86 -3.42 -2.84
C LEU A 70 18.81 -3.88 -3.94
N SER A 71 18.46 -4.92 -4.69
CA SER A 71 19.20 -5.42 -5.85
C SER A 71 18.25 -5.81 -6.98
N ARG A 72 18.58 -5.45 -8.23
CA ARG A 72 17.78 -5.82 -9.42
C ARG A 72 17.77 -7.32 -9.71
N GLY A 73 18.75 -8.06 -9.21
CA GLY A 73 18.88 -9.51 -9.44
C GLY A 73 18.15 -10.37 -8.43
N SER A 74 17.74 -9.80 -7.31
CA SER A 74 17.05 -10.52 -6.24
C SER A 74 15.52 -10.38 -6.35
N HIS A 75 14.79 -11.38 -5.82
CA HIS A 75 13.33 -11.34 -5.67
C HIS A 75 12.54 -11.11 -6.97
N ARG A 76 12.96 -11.73 -8.07
CA ARG A 76 12.26 -11.61 -9.36
C ARG A 76 10.79 -12.03 -9.29
N GLU A 77 10.50 -13.13 -8.60
CA GLU A 77 9.13 -13.63 -8.41
C GLU A 77 8.28 -12.62 -7.64
N ALA A 78 8.83 -12.05 -6.57
CA ALA A 78 8.15 -10.99 -5.82
C ALA A 78 7.88 -9.74 -6.67
N TYR A 79 8.78 -9.40 -7.61
CA TYR A 79 8.54 -8.31 -8.55
C TYR A 79 7.40 -8.60 -9.54
N GLU A 80 7.31 -9.84 -10.01
CA GLU A 80 6.20 -10.30 -10.86
C GLU A 80 4.87 -10.20 -10.10
N VAL A 81 4.83 -10.65 -8.83
CA VAL A 81 3.65 -10.49 -7.97
C VAL A 81 3.31 -9.02 -7.73
N LEU A 82 4.31 -8.15 -7.55
CA LEU A 82 4.09 -6.71 -7.43
C LEU A 82 3.34 -6.14 -8.65
N CYS A 83 3.73 -6.53 -9.86
CA CYS A 83 3.05 -6.09 -11.07
C CYS A 83 1.57 -6.53 -11.09
N GLN A 84 1.30 -7.76 -10.65
CA GLN A 84 -0.05 -8.31 -10.55
C GLN A 84 -0.88 -7.62 -9.46
N VAL A 85 -0.27 -7.28 -8.31
CA VAL A 85 -0.89 -6.47 -7.25
C VAL A 85 -1.25 -5.08 -7.75
N LYS A 86 -0.37 -4.43 -8.50
CA LYS A 86 -0.65 -3.10 -9.11
C LYS A 86 -1.80 -3.19 -10.11
N GLU A 87 -1.88 -4.25 -10.92
CA GLU A 87 -3.04 -4.50 -11.81
C GLU A 87 -4.33 -4.68 -11.01
N ALA A 88 -4.29 -5.45 -9.92
CA ALA A 88 -5.45 -5.66 -9.06
C ALA A 88 -5.93 -4.33 -8.41
N ILE A 89 -5.01 -3.51 -7.93
CA ILE A 89 -5.33 -2.17 -7.40
C ILE A 89 -5.99 -1.33 -8.49
N GLN A 90 -5.43 -1.29 -9.70
CA GLN A 90 -5.98 -0.52 -10.81
C GLN A 90 -7.40 -0.95 -11.16
N ALA A 91 -7.66 -2.26 -11.20
CA ALA A 91 -9.00 -2.81 -11.43
C ALA A 91 -10.01 -2.38 -10.34
N GLY A 92 -9.59 -2.39 -9.07
CA GLY A 92 -10.39 -1.89 -7.96
C GLY A 92 -10.66 -0.39 -8.05
N VAL A 93 -9.63 0.39 -8.37
CA VAL A 93 -9.71 1.86 -8.53
C VAL A 93 -10.70 2.26 -9.63
N GLU A 94 -10.77 1.52 -10.73
CA GLU A 94 -11.76 1.75 -11.80
C GLU A 94 -13.22 1.58 -11.32
N LYS A 95 -13.44 0.78 -10.28
CA LYS A 95 -14.73 0.61 -9.63
C LYS A 95 -15.00 1.62 -8.51
N PHE A 96 -13.96 2.27 -8.00
CA PHE A 96 -14.08 3.25 -6.91
C PHE A 96 -14.60 4.59 -7.44
N ARG A 97 -15.90 4.63 -7.73
CA ARG A 97 -16.63 5.82 -8.22
C ARG A 97 -18.03 5.89 -7.59
N PRO A 98 -18.60 7.07 -7.44
CA PRO A 98 -19.97 7.24 -6.91
C PRO A 98 -20.99 6.37 -7.65
N GLY A 99 -21.92 5.79 -6.88
CA GLY A 99 -22.98 4.91 -7.36
C GLY A 99 -22.62 3.43 -7.43
N ASN A 100 -21.32 3.06 -7.36
CA ASN A 100 -20.91 1.67 -7.17
C ASN A 100 -20.90 1.31 -5.68
N LEU A 101 -20.78 0.04 -5.36
CA LEU A 101 -20.65 -0.46 -4.00
C LEU A 101 -19.18 -0.80 -3.68
N ILE A 102 -18.82 -0.79 -2.39
CA ILE A 102 -17.47 -1.19 -1.95
C ILE A 102 -17.17 -2.65 -2.32
N CYS A 103 -18.16 -3.54 -2.28
CA CYS A 103 -18.00 -4.93 -2.71
C CYS A 103 -17.66 -5.06 -4.22
N ASP A 104 -18.07 -4.11 -5.08
CA ASP A 104 -17.70 -4.11 -6.50
C ASP A 104 -16.20 -3.84 -6.69
N VAL A 105 -15.62 -3.04 -5.79
CA VAL A 105 -14.17 -2.79 -5.72
C VAL A 105 -13.44 -4.08 -5.35
N ASP A 106 -13.90 -4.77 -4.30
CA ASP A 106 -13.33 -6.04 -3.86
C ASP A 106 -13.41 -7.11 -4.95
N GLU A 107 -14.56 -7.25 -5.61
CA GLU A 107 -14.73 -8.22 -6.70
C GLU A 107 -13.81 -7.93 -7.89
N ALA A 108 -13.58 -6.66 -8.22
CA ALA A 108 -12.64 -6.29 -9.28
C ALA A 108 -11.20 -6.71 -8.94
N ILE A 109 -10.77 -6.50 -7.69
CA ILE A 109 -9.47 -6.95 -7.18
C ILE A 109 -9.38 -8.49 -7.23
N ASN A 110 -10.39 -9.18 -6.73
CA ASN A 110 -10.45 -10.64 -6.68
C ASN A 110 -10.45 -11.28 -8.07
N ARG A 111 -11.04 -10.64 -9.07
CA ARG A 111 -11.01 -11.11 -10.46
C ARG A 111 -9.59 -11.14 -11.02
N VAL A 112 -8.77 -10.13 -10.73
CA VAL A 112 -7.36 -10.10 -11.12
C VAL A 112 -6.57 -11.14 -10.34
N ALA A 113 -6.83 -11.29 -9.03
CA ALA A 113 -6.20 -12.34 -8.23
C ALA A 113 -6.45 -13.75 -8.82
N ARG A 114 -7.71 -14.06 -9.17
CA ARG A 114 -8.05 -15.33 -9.83
C ARG A 114 -7.37 -15.51 -11.18
N LYS A 115 -7.24 -14.46 -12.00
CA LYS A 115 -6.54 -14.49 -13.30
C LYS A 115 -5.10 -14.98 -13.16
N TYR A 116 -4.43 -14.61 -12.08
CA TYR A 116 -3.03 -14.96 -11.82
C TYR A 116 -2.86 -16.08 -10.78
N GLU A 117 -3.95 -16.75 -10.42
CA GLU A 117 -3.95 -17.82 -9.40
C GLU A 117 -3.38 -17.37 -8.05
N LEU A 118 -3.55 -16.09 -7.71
CA LEU A 118 -3.15 -15.54 -6.42
C LEU A 118 -4.21 -15.85 -5.36
N SER A 119 -3.75 -16.23 -4.18
CA SER A 119 -4.61 -16.33 -3.01
C SER A 119 -4.76 -14.97 -2.33
N LYS A 120 -5.97 -14.66 -1.88
CA LYS A 120 -6.23 -13.43 -1.12
C LYS A 120 -5.79 -13.63 0.33
N GLY A 121 -4.98 -12.71 0.85
CA GLY A 121 -4.70 -12.58 2.26
C GLY A 121 -5.84 -11.85 3.00
N VAL A 122 -5.52 -11.26 4.15
CA VAL A 122 -6.50 -10.68 5.07
C VAL A 122 -7.06 -9.34 4.58
N TRP A 123 -6.26 -8.56 3.83
CA TRP A 123 -6.54 -7.15 3.54
C TRP A 123 -6.72 -6.90 2.04
N ALA A 124 -7.67 -6.04 1.68
CA ALA A 124 -7.74 -5.43 0.36
C ALA A 124 -7.58 -3.90 0.42
N GLY A 125 -7.88 -3.31 1.57
CA GLY A 125 -7.81 -1.88 1.85
C GLY A 125 -8.88 -1.45 2.84
N HIS A 126 -8.82 -0.19 3.26
CA HIS A 126 -9.76 0.38 4.22
C HIS A 126 -10.00 1.87 4.00
N SER A 127 -11.02 2.40 4.66
CA SER A 127 -11.28 3.84 4.71
C SER A 127 -10.19 4.58 5.48
N MET A 128 -9.97 5.82 5.08
CA MET A 128 -9.11 6.76 5.79
C MET A 128 -9.80 8.12 5.86
N GLY A 129 -9.60 8.82 6.96
CA GLY A 129 -10.18 10.14 7.20
C GLY A 129 -9.53 10.82 8.38
N ILE A 130 -10.31 11.24 9.37
CA ILE A 130 -9.79 11.79 10.63
C ILE A 130 -9.16 10.68 11.47
N ASP A 131 -9.65 9.45 11.33
CA ASP A 131 -9.01 8.26 11.91
C ASP A 131 -8.26 7.45 10.84
N LEU A 132 -7.26 6.69 11.28
CA LEU A 132 -6.49 5.78 10.45
C LEU A 132 -7.36 4.74 9.72
N GLY A 133 -8.50 4.40 10.31
CA GLY A 133 -9.53 3.55 9.73
C GLY A 133 -10.91 4.02 10.15
N ASP A 134 -11.65 4.68 9.26
CA ASP A 134 -12.98 5.25 9.51
C ASP A 134 -14.11 4.18 9.54
N GLY A 135 -13.78 2.97 9.95
CA GLY A 135 -14.77 1.95 10.32
C GLY A 135 -15.24 1.02 9.21
N TYR A 136 -14.74 1.11 7.97
CA TYR A 136 -15.08 0.15 6.92
C TYR A 136 -13.90 -0.28 6.06
N ASN A 137 -13.96 -1.52 5.58
CA ASN A 137 -12.93 -2.14 4.76
C ASN A 137 -13.44 -2.48 3.37
N ILE A 138 -12.53 -2.58 2.40
CA ILE A 138 -12.80 -3.19 1.10
C ILE A 138 -12.98 -4.70 1.34
N GLY A 139 -14.17 -5.21 0.99
CA GLY A 139 -14.50 -6.62 1.18
C GLY A 139 -15.85 -6.99 0.57
N GLU A 140 -16.04 -8.28 0.29
CA GLU A 140 -17.22 -8.83 -0.40
C GLU A 140 -18.56 -8.57 0.31
N SER A 141 -18.54 -8.48 1.65
CA SER A 141 -19.74 -8.23 2.46
C SER A 141 -20.11 -6.75 2.56
N ASN A 142 -19.22 -5.84 2.14
CA ASN A 142 -19.44 -4.41 2.29
C ASN A 142 -20.28 -3.84 1.14
N LYS A 143 -21.57 -3.64 1.38
CA LYS A 143 -22.55 -3.10 0.43
C LYS A 143 -22.75 -1.58 0.55
N MET A 144 -21.83 -0.88 1.22
CA MET A 144 -21.88 0.58 1.30
C MET A 144 -21.74 1.19 -0.09
N GLU A 145 -22.61 2.13 -0.41
CA GLU A 145 -22.53 2.90 -1.64
C GLU A 145 -21.36 3.89 -1.59
N ILE A 146 -20.61 3.96 -2.67
CA ILE A 146 -19.52 4.93 -2.82
C ILE A 146 -20.14 6.29 -3.13
N VAL A 147 -19.80 7.27 -2.31
CA VAL A 147 -20.21 8.67 -2.51
C VAL A 147 -18.99 9.56 -2.80
N PRO A 148 -19.18 10.76 -3.37
CA PRO A 148 -18.08 11.69 -3.58
C PRO A 148 -17.34 12.02 -2.29
N ASN A 149 -16.01 12.19 -2.39
CA ASN A 149 -15.08 12.50 -1.31
C ASN A 149 -14.83 11.36 -0.31
N MET A 150 -15.31 10.14 -0.55
CA MET A 150 -14.84 8.99 0.20
C MET A 150 -13.35 8.75 -0.08
N ILE A 151 -12.60 8.43 0.96
CA ILE A 151 -11.16 8.12 0.84
C ILE A 151 -10.93 6.67 1.22
N LEU A 152 -10.23 5.94 0.35
CA LEU A 152 -9.78 4.57 0.56
C LEU A 152 -8.28 4.46 0.30
N THR A 153 -7.60 3.69 1.14
CA THR A 153 -6.30 3.14 0.79
C THR A 153 -6.48 1.74 0.22
N PHE A 154 -5.76 1.44 -0.85
CA PHE A 154 -5.79 0.15 -1.53
C PHE A 154 -4.47 -0.56 -1.28
N HIS A 155 -4.52 -1.70 -0.60
CA HIS A 155 -3.34 -2.53 -0.32
C HIS A 155 -3.70 -4.03 -0.27
N PRO A 156 -4.17 -4.61 -1.40
CA PRO A 156 -4.53 -6.01 -1.39
C PRO A 156 -3.30 -6.87 -1.07
N SER A 157 -3.46 -7.71 -0.05
CA SER A 157 -2.50 -8.74 0.32
C SER A 157 -2.77 -9.96 -0.56
N LEU A 158 -1.99 -10.10 -1.63
CA LEU A 158 -2.09 -11.22 -2.57
C LEU A 158 -0.82 -12.07 -2.50
N LEU A 159 -1.00 -13.39 -2.53
CA LEU A 159 0.06 -14.37 -2.39
C LEU A 159 0.05 -15.31 -3.60
N ASP A 160 1.21 -15.61 -4.13
CA ASP A 160 1.38 -16.64 -5.14
C ASP A 160 1.22 -18.07 -4.55
N LYS A 161 1.35 -19.09 -5.39
CA LYS A 161 1.27 -20.50 -4.98
C LYS A 161 2.36 -20.93 -3.99
N ASN A 162 3.45 -20.20 -3.91
CA ASN A 162 4.55 -20.44 -2.97
C ASN A 162 4.34 -19.69 -1.65
N GLY A 163 3.28 -18.89 -1.55
CA GLY A 163 3.01 -18.02 -0.40
C GLY A 163 3.81 -16.73 -0.43
N GLU A 164 4.48 -16.39 -1.55
CA GLU A 164 5.14 -15.09 -1.70
C GLU A 164 4.13 -14.02 -2.12
N GLY A 165 4.34 -12.83 -1.65
CA GLY A 165 3.54 -11.68 -2.01
C GLY A 165 4.26 -10.39 -1.66
N VAL A 166 3.78 -9.29 -2.22
CA VAL A 166 4.37 -7.97 -1.98
C VAL A 166 3.26 -6.98 -1.68
N LEU A 167 3.38 -6.28 -0.56
CA LEU A 167 2.43 -5.24 -0.22
C LEU A 167 2.81 -3.93 -0.91
N TYR A 168 1.81 -3.31 -1.51
CA TYR A 168 1.89 -2.00 -2.15
C TYR A 168 0.62 -1.24 -1.84
N ALA A 169 0.69 0.06 -1.57
CA ALA A 169 -0.48 0.88 -1.28
C ALA A 169 -0.40 2.27 -1.86
N ASP A 170 -1.56 2.74 -2.30
CA ASP A 170 -1.85 4.15 -2.58
C ASP A 170 -3.21 4.53 -2.00
N THR A 171 -3.36 5.80 -1.65
CA THR A 171 -4.61 6.39 -1.17
C THR A 171 -5.33 7.11 -2.29
N TYR A 172 -6.63 6.89 -2.40
CA TYR A 172 -7.48 7.48 -3.43
C TYR A 172 -8.69 8.17 -2.83
N VAL A 173 -9.15 9.22 -3.50
CA VAL A 173 -10.42 9.88 -3.22
C VAL A 173 -11.39 9.64 -4.36
N SER A 174 -12.65 9.31 -4.03
CA SER A 174 -13.75 9.21 -4.97
C SER A 174 -14.20 10.60 -5.41
N THR A 175 -14.32 10.82 -6.72
CA THR A 175 -14.83 12.08 -7.30
C THR A 175 -15.91 11.78 -8.34
N GLU A 176 -16.67 12.78 -8.77
CA GLU A 176 -17.66 12.64 -9.85
C GLU A 176 -17.06 12.09 -11.15
N GLY A 177 -15.80 12.40 -11.42
CA GLY A 177 -15.06 11.90 -12.59
C GLY A 177 -14.41 10.54 -12.41
N GLY A 178 -14.58 9.89 -11.24
CA GLY A 178 -13.93 8.65 -10.86
C GLY A 178 -12.90 8.85 -9.74
N ALA A 179 -12.07 7.85 -9.49
CA ALA A 179 -11.08 7.91 -8.43
C ALA A 179 -9.87 8.77 -8.81
N ARG A 180 -9.38 9.59 -7.89
CA ARG A 180 -8.14 10.36 -8.01
C ARG A 180 -7.14 9.88 -6.96
N CYS A 181 -5.93 9.53 -7.38
CA CYS A 181 -4.84 9.17 -6.46
C CYS A 181 -4.35 10.41 -5.70
N LEU A 182 -4.16 10.28 -4.40
CA LEU A 182 -3.60 11.32 -3.54
C LEU A 182 -2.09 11.17 -3.35
N THR A 183 -1.53 9.98 -3.68
CA THR A 183 -0.13 9.61 -3.47
C THR A 183 0.61 9.32 -4.78
N ASP A 184 0.14 9.84 -5.91
CA ASP A 184 0.64 9.54 -7.26
C ASP A 184 2.08 9.97 -7.52
N LYS A 185 2.57 10.99 -6.83
CA LYS A 185 3.91 11.56 -7.01
C LYS A 185 5.06 10.55 -6.84
N TYR A 186 4.83 9.45 -6.11
CA TYR A 186 5.87 8.49 -5.70
C TYR A 186 5.59 7.06 -6.17
N ARG A 187 4.94 6.90 -7.31
CA ARG A 187 4.48 5.57 -7.79
C ARG A 187 5.58 4.67 -8.38
N GLU A 188 6.76 5.20 -8.70
CA GLU A 188 7.63 4.60 -9.71
C GLU A 188 9.05 4.19 -9.25
N SER A 189 9.33 3.94 -7.99
CA SER A 189 10.70 3.53 -7.64
C SER A 189 10.75 2.24 -6.82
N PRO A 190 10.61 1.05 -7.46
CA PRO A 190 10.73 -0.22 -6.76
C PRO A 190 12.17 -0.64 -6.44
N TYR A 191 13.20 0.00 -7.04
CA TYR A 191 14.60 -0.34 -6.87
C TYR A 191 15.39 0.74 -6.12
N TRP A 192 16.30 0.31 -5.25
CA TRP A 192 17.17 1.24 -4.53
C TRP A 192 18.07 2.04 -5.47
N GLU A 193 18.54 1.43 -6.55
CA GLU A 193 19.36 2.10 -7.57
C GLU A 193 18.66 3.32 -8.15
N ASP A 194 17.34 3.28 -8.29
CA ASP A 194 16.54 4.39 -8.82
C ASP A 194 16.35 5.48 -7.75
N LEU A 195 16.36 5.09 -6.46
CA LEU A 195 16.22 6.03 -5.33
C LEU A 195 17.50 6.78 -4.99
N LYS A 196 18.68 6.22 -5.31
CA LYS A 196 20.00 6.83 -4.99
C LYS A 196 20.15 8.25 -5.53
N GLU A 197 19.53 8.56 -6.65
CA GLU A 197 19.61 9.88 -7.26
C GLU A 197 18.73 10.93 -6.58
N LEU A 198 17.72 10.49 -5.82
CA LEU A 198 16.82 11.36 -5.07
C LEU A 198 17.39 11.78 -3.70
N VAL A 199 18.45 11.12 -3.23
CA VAL A 199 19.04 11.30 -1.89
C VAL A 199 20.31 12.16 -1.95
N LYS A 200 20.72 12.62 -3.12
CA LYS A 200 21.80 13.60 -3.33
C LYS A 200 21.26 15.02 -3.19
#